data_b7bad97195e4ba356571db1072d35158
#
_entry.id   b7bad97195e4ba356571db1072d35158
#
_cell.length_a   1.000
_cell.length_b   1.000
_cell.length_c   1.000
_cell.angle_alpha   90.00
_cell.angle_beta   90.00
_cell.angle_gamma   90.00
#
_symmetry.space_group_name_H-M   'P 1'
#
loop_
_entity.id
_entity.type
_entity.pdbx_description
1 polymer ?
#
loop_
_entity_poly.entity_id
_entity_poly.type
_entity_poly.pdbx_seq_one_letter_code
_entity_poly.pdbx_strand_id
1 'polypeptide(L)'
;MPYSNAAHTLENETTSHAARVASRFCGPPHSGNGGYTVGMIGKRLGSEVEVTLKRPIPVDDHMQVVADPAGVAALLHADTEIASARTAELDLDVPDGITFAEAAAARANFPGYKVHPFPNCYVCGTNRCCSDGMCLFTGSVGEGVVASSWVPTAEFLNEEGGVGPEFICAALDCPGAWALIARYGIEGPFVLGRMTYRLDKPIYAGERYVVMGWALGREGRKAFCGTAVYDAEGQVCAAAGATWIQIG
;
A
#
# COMPACT_ATOMS: atom_id res chain seq x y z
N MET A 1 39.04 43.79 0.76
CA MET A 1 37.60 43.57 0.91
C MET A 1 37.39 42.07 1.08
N PRO A 2 37.09 41.55 2.29
CA PRO A 2 36.87 40.13 2.49
C PRO A 2 35.44 39.76 2.03
N TYR A 3 35.31 38.70 1.22
CA TYR A 3 34.05 38.10 0.85
C TYR A 3 33.39 37.49 2.08
N SER A 4 32.23 38.03 2.44
CA SER A 4 31.33 37.47 3.46
C SER A 4 30.79 36.14 2.98
N ASN A 5 31.22 35.07 3.63
CA ASN A 5 30.64 33.73 3.50
C ASN A 5 29.30 33.72 4.28
N ALA A 6 28.21 34.06 3.62
CA ALA A 6 26.87 33.78 4.15
C ALA A 6 26.64 32.27 3.99
N ALA A 7 26.98 31.54 5.05
CA ALA A 7 26.47 30.17 5.21
C ALA A 7 24.93 30.26 5.34
N HIS A 8 24.21 29.92 4.27
CA HIS A 8 22.78 29.59 4.37
C HIS A 8 22.68 28.33 5.26
N THR A 9 22.44 28.55 6.52
CA THR A 9 21.86 27.52 7.38
C THR A 9 20.47 27.19 6.78
N LEU A 10 20.37 26.06 6.07
CA LEU A 10 19.09 25.43 5.77
C LEU A 10 18.53 25.05 7.16
N GLU A 11 17.59 25.85 7.65
CA GLU A 11 16.85 25.54 8.86
C GLU A 11 16.09 24.25 8.59
N ASN A 12 16.37 23.24 9.39
CA ASN A 12 15.74 21.92 9.41
C ASN A 12 14.33 22.09 10.00
N GLU A 13 13.39 22.67 9.24
CA GLU A 13 12.03 22.90 9.73
C GLU A 13 11.14 21.69 9.43
N THR A 14 10.41 21.26 10.45
CA THR A 14 9.31 20.32 10.32
C THR A 14 8.23 20.92 9.41
N THR A 15 7.82 20.17 8.37
CA THR A 15 6.79 20.59 7.42
C THR A 15 5.45 19.99 7.77
N SER A 16 4.37 20.77 7.60
CA SER A 16 3.00 20.28 7.77
C SER A 16 2.23 20.41 6.46
N HIS A 17 1.60 19.33 6.05
CA HIS A 17 0.82 19.24 4.82
C HIS A 17 -0.60 18.79 5.12
N ALA A 18 -1.60 19.51 4.58
CA ALA A 18 -2.98 19.06 4.64
C ALA A 18 -3.14 17.69 3.97
N ALA A 19 -3.91 16.83 4.60
CA ALA A 19 -4.19 15.48 4.14
C ALA A 19 -5.69 15.16 4.28
N ARG A 20 -6.21 14.37 3.35
CA ARG A 20 -7.57 13.86 3.37
C ARG A 20 -7.62 12.54 2.61
N VAL A 21 -8.29 11.56 3.18
CA VAL A 21 -8.63 10.31 2.50
C VAL A 21 -10.11 10.39 2.15
N ALA A 22 -10.44 10.51 0.87
CA ALA A 22 -11.84 10.51 0.44
C ALA A 22 -12.47 9.14 0.72
N SER A 23 -13.76 9.12 1.04
CA SER A 23 -14.51 7.88 1.38
C SER A 23 -14.47 6.83 0.27
N ARG A 24 -14.29 7.25 -1.02
CA ARG A 24 -14.06 6.29 -2.12
C ARG A 24 -12.80 5.42 -1.90
N PHE A 25 -11.78 5.92 -1.24
CA PHE A 25 -10.53 5.20 -0.94
C PHE A 25 -10.60 4.42 0.37
N CYS A 26 -11.78 3.88 0.72
CA CYS A 26 -11.96 3.09 1.94
C CYS A 26 -11.37 1.68 1.82
N GLY A 27 -11.01 1.10 2.96
CA GLY A 27 -10.73 -0.33 3.14
C GLY A 27 -11.86 -0.96 3.96
N PRO A 28 -11.74 -1.02 5.32
CA PRO A 28 -12.85 -1.33 6.21
C PRO A 28 -13.96 -0.28 6.12
N PRO A 29 -15.20 -0.61 6.56
CA PRO A 29 -16.27 0.38 6.67
C PRO A 29 -15.83 1.59 7.51
N HIS A 30 -16.10 2.79 7.00
CA HIS A 30 -15.78 4.07 7.66
C HIS A 30 -14.30 4.33 7.95
N SER A 31 -13.39 3.58 7.29
CA SER A 31 -11.95 3.79 7.43
C SER A 31 -11.27 3.78 6.07
N GLY A 32 -10.30 4.68 5.90
CA GLY A 32 -9.44 4.69 4.70
C GLY A 32 -8.71 3.37 4.48
N ASN A 33 -8.39 3.05 3.24
CA ASN A 33 -7.56 1.91 2.88
C ASN A 33 -6.14 2.11 3.44
N GLY A 34 -5.60 1.06 4.07
CA GLY A 34 -4.31 1.11 4.75
C GLY A 34 -3.17 1.45 3.81
N GLY A 35 -3.04 0.73 2.71
CA GLY A 35 -1.97 0.95 1.72
C GLY A 35 -2.05 2.33 1.06
N TYR A 36 -3.24 2.78 0.66
CA TYR A 36 -3.43 4.14 0.15
C TYR A 36 -2.89 5.19 1.14
N THR A 37 -3.23 5.03 2.43
CA THR A 37 -2.78 5.95 3.48
C THR A 37 -1.27 5.86 3.72
N VAL A 38 -0.70 4.64 3.66
CA VAL A 38 0.75 4.40 3.74
C VAL A 38 1.49 5.19 2.66
N GLY A 39 1.09 5.08 1.40
CA GLY A 39 1.70 5.80 0.28
C GLY A 39 1.50 7.32 0.38
N MET A 40 0.32 7.77 0.83
CA MET A 40 0.02 9.19 1.04
C MET A 40 0.95 9.83 2.08
N ILE A 41 1.29 9.12 3.16
CA ILE A 41 2.23 9.60 4.18
C ILE A 41 3.66 9.48 3.67
N GLY A 42 4.02 8.30 3.19
CA GLY A 42 5.41 7.94 2.86
C GLY A 42 6.01 8.75 1.72
N LYS A 43 5.19 9.25 0.77
CA LYS A 43 5.67 10.16 -0.30
C LYS A 43 6.34 11.45 0.21
N ARG A 44 6.21 11.76 1.50
CA ARG A 44 6.88 12.89 2.15
C ARG A 44 8.28 12.53 2.66
N LEU A 45 8.61 11.24 2.74
CA LEU A 45 9.86 10.73 3.28
C LEU A 45 10.78 10.12 2.22
N GLY A 46 10.22 9.65 1.08
CA GLY A 46 11.00 9.09 0.00
C GLY A 46 10.46 7.75 -0.53
N SER A 47 11.34 6.97 -1.15
CA SER A 47 11.00 5.73 -1.85
C SER A 47 11.06 4.48 -0.96
N GLU A 48 11.61 4.58 0.25
CA GLU A 48 11.78 3.44 1.15
C GLU A 48 11.37 3.84 2.57
N VAL A 49 10.17 3.40 2.99
CA VAL A 49 9.50 3.92 4.19
C VAL A 49 8.73 2.83 4.92
N GLU A 50 8.81 2.84 6.25
CA GLU A 50 7.93 2.08 7.14
C GLU A 50 6.83 2.98 7.69
N VAL A 51 5.58 2.52 7.62
CA VAL A 51 4.42 3.19 8.22
C VAL A 51 3.69 2.22 9.16
N THR A 52 3.42 2.67 10.38
CA THR A 52 2.59 1.96 11.36
C THR A 52 1.25 2.67 11.51
N LEU A 53 0.16 1.96 11.21
CA LEU A 53 -1.21 2.43 11.41
C LEU A 53 -1.65 2.13 12.85
N LYS A 54 -2.00 3.15 13.61
CA LYS A 54 -2.32 3.04 15.05
C LYS A 54 -3.80 3.06 15.33
N ARG A 55 -4.59 3.64 14.41
CA ARG A 55 -6.04 3.85 14.57
C ARG A 55 -6.74 3.72 13.22
N PRO A 56 -8.07 3.49 13.19
CA PRO A 56 -8.88 3.64 11.98
C PRO A 56 -8.62 5.02 11.34
N ILE A 57 -8.49 5.04 10.02
CA ILE A 57 -8.15 6.24 9.24
C ILE A 57 -9.45 7.00 8.96
N PRO A 58 -9.64 8.23 9.47
CA PRO A 58 -10.82 9.03 9.16
C PRO A 58 -10.97 9.26 7.65
N VAL A 59 -12.20 9.11 7.15
CA VAL A 59 -12.53 9.41 5.75
C VAL A 59 -13.32 10.72 5.68
N ASP A 60 -13.10 11.47 4.60
CA ASP A 60 -13.74 12.76 4.33
C ASP A 60 -13.48 13.84 5.39
N ASP A 61 -12.52 13.63 6.26
CA ASP A 61 -12.14 14.55 7.32
C ASP A 61 -10.76 15.17 7.07
N HIS A 62 -10.49 16.30 7.71
CA HIS A 62 -9.22 17.02 7.62
C HIS A 62 -8.19 16.39 8.54
N MET A 63 -7.06 16.04 7.96
CA MET A 63 -5.89 15.52 8.65
C MET A 63 -4.64 16.32 8.26
N GLN A 64 -3.53 16.10 8.93
CA GLN A 64 -2.24 16.69 8.61
C GLN A 64 -1.16 15.61 8.60
N VAL A 65 -0.29 15.63 7.59
CA VAL A 65 0.98 14.91 7.61
C VAL A 65 2.05 15.90 8.06
N VAL A 66 2.63 15.63 9.21
CA VAL A 66 3.75 16.37 9.76
C VAL A 66 5.01 15.55 9.51
N ALA A 67 5.97 16.13 8.78
CA ALA A 67 7.21 15.45 8.41
C ALA A 67 8.43 16.22 8.91
N ASP A 68 9.37 15.47 9.48
CA ASP A 68 10.64 15.97 10.01
C ASP A 68 11.76 15.67 8.97
N PRO A 69 12.70 16.58 8.73
CA PRO A 69 13.86 16.34 7.89
C PRO A 69 14.75 15.16 8.32
N ALA A 70 14.64 14.70 9.57
CA ALA A 70 15.30 13.49 10.04
C ALA A 70 14.67 12.17 9.49
N GLY A 71 13.68 12.26 8.60
CA GLY A 71 13.05 11.10 7.98
C GLY A 71 11.94 10.45 8.82
N VAL A 72 11.26 11.23 9.65
CA VAL A 72 10.11 10.80 10.46
C VAL A 72 8.89 11.61 10.06
N ALA A 73 7.71 10.97 10.03
CA ALA A 73 6.44 11.66 9.82
C ALA A 73 5.33 11.05 10.67
N ALA A 74 4.27 11.84 10.87
CA ALA A 74 3.04 11.41 11.53
C ALA A 74 1.82 11.91 10.76
N LEU A 75 0.78 11.08 10.71
CA LEU A 75 -0.57 11.50 10.29
C LEU A 75 -1.37 11.86 11.54
N LEU A 76 -1.81 13.09 11.61
CA LEU A 76 -2.59 13.62 12.73
C LEU A 76 -4.03 13.92 12.30
N HIS A 77 -4.99 13.55 13.13
CA HIS A 77 -6.38 13.99 13.06
C HIS A 77 -6.68 14.77 14.34
N ALA A 78 -6.83 16.09 14.22
CA ALA A 78 -6.73 17.00 15.35
C ALA A 78 -5.41 16.72 16.13
N ASP A 79 -5.48 16.50 17.44
CA ASP A 79 -4.31 16.19 18.29
C ASP A 79 -4.02 14.68 18.41
N THR A 80 -4.72 13.84 17.63
CA THR A 80 -4.60 12.39 17.72
C THR A 80 -3.72 11.84 16.60
N GLU A 81 -2.69 11.09 16.96
CA GLU A 81 -1.84 10.39 16.00
C GLU A 81 -2.57 9.15 15.45
N ILE A 82 -2.83 9.17 14.13
CA ILE A 82 -3.46 8.08 13.38
C ILE A 82 -2.41 7.08 12.88
N ALA A 83 -1.28 7.59 12.42
CA ALA A 83 -0.17 6.76 11.93
C ALA A 83 1.17 7.46 12.18
N SER A 84 2.23 6.66 12.31
CA SER A 84 3.62 7.13 12.30
C SER A 84 4.38 6.52 11.13
N ALA A 85 5.36 7.25 10.60
CA ALA A 85 6.20 6.82 9.50
C ALA A 85 7.67 7.18 9.76
N ARG A 86 8.57 6.41 9.15
CA ARG A 86 10.00 6.69 9.15
C ARG A 86 10.64 6.14 7.87
N THR A 87 11.74 6.72 7.46
CA THR A 87 12.61 6.07 6.47
C THR A 87 13.12 4.75 7.05
N ALA A 88 13.09 3.68 6.26
CA ALA A 88 13.49 2.35 6.70
C ALA A 88 13.77 1.46 5.51
N GLU A 89 14.86 0.73 5.57
CA GLU A 89 15.23 -0.28 4.58
C GLU A 89 14.25 -1.47 4.61
N LEU A 90 13.86 -1.97 3.44
CA LEU A 90 13.01 -3.15 3.29
C LEU A 90 13.89 -4.42 3.23
N ASP A 91 13.93 -5.17 4.33
CA ASP A 91 14.53 -6.52 4.38
C ASP A 91 13.47 -7.55 4.00
N LEU A 92 13.42 -7.92 2.71
CA LEU A 92 12.44 -8.84 2.15
C LEU A 92 12.99 -9.59 0.94
N ASP A 93 12.97 -10.92 1.02
CA ASP A 93 13.19 -11.78 -0.14
C ASP A 93 11.97 -11.72 -1.07
N VAL A 94 12.15 -11.19 -2.26
CA VAL A 94 11.10 -11.06 -3.27
C VAL A 94 11.24 -12.22 -4.26
N PRO A 95 10.22 -13.11 -4.38
CA PRO A 95 10.26 -14.22 -5.31
C PRO A 95 10.21 -13.74 -6.77
N ASP A 96 10.54 -14.63 -7.71
CA ASP A 96 10.36 -14.37 -9.13
C ASP A 96 8.88 -14.12 -9.46
N GLY A 97 8.63 -13.19 -10.38
CA GLY A 97 7.30 -12.86 -10.88
C GLY A 97 6.74 -13.98 -11.77
N ILE A 98 5.41 -14.00 -11.91
CA ILE A 98 4.72 -14.82 -12.92
C ILE A 98 4.34 -13.96 -14.12
N THR A 99 3.92 -14.60 -15.21
CA THR A 99 3.48 -13.87 -16.41
C THR A 99 2.16 -13.13 -16.17
N PHE A 100 1.95 -12.05 -16.92
CA PHE A 100 0.68 -11.30 -16.90
C PHE A 100 -0.53 -12.20 -17.24
N ALA A 101 -0.36 -13.18 -18.14
CA ALA A 101 -1.43 -14.11 -18.52
C ALA A 101 -1.82 -15.04 -17.36
N GLU A 102 -0.85 -15.58 -16.62
CA GLU A 102 -1.09 -16.41 -15.44
C GLU A 102 -1.78 -15.58 -14.32
N ALA A 103 -1.31 -14.36 -14.07
CA ALA A 103 -1.93 -13.46 -13.10
C ALA A 103 -3.38 -13.07 -13.50
N ALA A 104 -3.63 -12.87 -14.80
CA ALA A 104 -4.97 -12.59 -15.31
C ALA A 104 -5.90 -13.81 -15.16
N ALA A 105 -5.39 -15.02 -15.42
CA ALA A 105 -6.14 -16.26 -15.23
C ALA A 105 -6.46 -16.53 -13.76
N ALA A 106 -5.54 -16.23 -12.84
CA ALA A 106 -5.73 -16.40 -11.40
C ALA A 106 -6.92 -15.61 -10.85
N ARG A 107 -7.22 -14.46 -11.44
CA ARG A 107 -8.36 -13.59 -11.06
C ARG A 107 -9.70 -14.34 -10.97
N ALA A 108 -9.93 -15.35 -11.81
CA ALA A 108 -11.16 -16.13 -11.80
C ALA A 108 -11.37 -16.90 -10.48
N ASN A 109 -10.29 -17.17 -9.75
CA ASN A 109 -10.29 -17.93 -8.50
C ASN A 109 -10.15 -17.03 -7.26
N PHE A 110 -10.44 -15.74 -7.39
CA PHE A 110 -10.39 -14.81 -6.25
C PHE A 110 -11.36 -15.24 -5.14
N PRO A 111 -10.89 -15.56 -3.92
CA PRO A 111 -11.76 -16.07 -2.85
C PRO A 111 -12.82 -15.06 -2.42
N GLY A 112 -12.55 -13.76 -2.57
CA GLY A 112 -13.46 -12.67 -2.23
C GLY A 112 -14.76 -12.65 -3.02
N TYR A 113 -14.88 -13.40 -4.14
CA TYR A 113 -16.16 -13.58 -4.83
C TYR A 113 -17.14 -14.42 -4.03
N LYS A 114 -16.66 -15.26 -3.12
CA LYS A 114 -17.51 -16.10 -2.25
C LYS A 114 -17.79 -15.42 -0.92
N VAL A 115 -16.71 -14.94 -0.26
CA VAL A 115 -16.79 -14.27 1.04
C VAL A 115 -15.75 -13.15 1.07
N HIS A 116 -16.20 -11.93 1.31
CA HIS A 116 -15.33 -10.76 1.40
C HIS A 116 -15.62 -9.99 2.69
N PRO A 117 -14.62 -9.84 3.61
CA PRO A 117 -14.85 -9.12 4.87
C PRO A 117 -15.17 -7.63 4.64
N PHE A 118 -14.65 -7.03 3.57
CA PHE A 118 -14.85 -5.62 3.21
C PHE A 118 -15.23 -5.46 1.74
N PRO A 119 -16.45 -5.82 1.31
CA PRO A 119 -16.81 -5.88 -0.12
C PRO A 119 -16.80 -4.50 -0.83
N ASN A 120 -16.72 -3.41 -0.08
CA ASN A 120 -16.58 -2.04 -0.61
C ASN A 120 -15.13 -1.54 -0.60
N CYS A 121 -14.13 -2.38 -0.28
CA CYS A 121 -12.71 -1.98 -0.29
C CYS A 121 -12.31 -1.41 -1.64
N TYR A 122 -11.62 -0.28 -1.66
CA TYR A 122 -11.15 0.40 -2.87
C TYR A 122 -10.27 -0.48 -3.76
N VAL A 123 -9.43 -1.34 -3.15
CA VAL A 123 -8.45 -2.17 -3.87
C VAL A 123 -9.07 -3.46 -4.39
N CYS A 124 -9.74 -4.24 -3.54
CA CYS A 124 -10.19 -5.59 -3.86
C CYS A 124 -11.70 -5.82 -3.68
N GLY A 125 -12.47 -4.77 -3.42
CA GLY A 125 -13.90 -4.88 -3.12
C GLY A 125 -14.73 -5.35 -4.29
N THR A 126 -15.53 -6.39 -4.07
CA THR A 126 -16.39 -7.02 -5.10
C THR A 126 -17.65 -6.22 -5.43
N ASN A 127 -18.01 -5.25 -4.58
CA ASN A 127 -19.10 -4.29 -4.86
C ASN A 127 -18.64 -3.09 -5.70
N ARG A 128 -17.36 -3.03 -6.07
CA ARG A 128 -16.80 -1.95 -6.88
C ARG A 128 -16.71 -2.34 -8.34
N CYS A 129 -16.91 -1.37 -9.23
CA CYS A 129 -16.53 -1.50 -10.63
C CYS A 129 -15.12 -0.92 -10.86
N CYS A 130 -14.48 -1.32 -11.97
CA CYS A 130 -13.11 -0.88 -12.26
C CYS A 130 -12.98 0.60 -12.64
N SER A 131 -14.09 1.33 -12.76
CA SER A 131 -14.12 2.80 -12.88
C SER A 131 -14.20 3.52 -11.52
N ASP A 132 -14.38 2.78 -10.41
CA ASP A 132 -14.48 3.35 -9.05
C ASP A 132 -13.47 2.73 -8.07
N GLY A 133 -12.91 1.56 -8.39
CA GLY A 133 -11.91 0.87 -7.58
C GLY A 133 -10.80 0.26 -8.42
N MET A 134 -9.75 -0.21 -7.79
CA MET A 134 -8.61 -0.84 -8.47
C MET A 134 -8.94 -2.23 -9.01
N CYS A 135 -9.94 -2.92 -8.45
CA CYS A 135 -10.37 -4.26 -8.84
C CYS A 135 -9.22 -5.28 -8.90
N LEU A 136 -8.28 -5.19 -7.97
CA LEU A 136 -7.20 -6.17 -7.83
C LEU A 136 -7.73 -7.42 -7.12
N PHE A 137 -8.30 -8.32 -7.91
CA PHE A 137 -8.86 -9.58 -7.45
C PHE A 137 -7.81 -10.67 -7.54
N THR A 138 -7.06 -10.88 -6.46
CA THR A 138 -5.92 -11.79 -6.42
C THR A 138 -6.36 -13.23 -6.19
N GLY A 139 -6.14 -14.09 -7.17
CA GLY A 139 -6.38 -15.55 -7.07
C GLY A 139 -5.11 -16.31 -6.72
N SER A 140 -5.28 -17.54 -6.21
CA SER A 140 -4.15 -18.41 -5.85
C SER A 140 -3.37 -18.84 -7.10
N VAL A 141 -2.04 -18.76 -7.01
CA VAL A 141 -1.09 -19.25 -8.02
C VAL A 141 -0.07 -20.23 -7.42
N GLY A 142 -0.14 -20.46 -6.12
CA GLY A 142 0.69 -21.38 -5.37
C GLY A 142 0.25 -21.47 -3.90
N GLU A 143 0.91 -22.28 -3.10
CA GLU A 143 0.60 -22.40 -1.68
C GLU A 143 0.94 -21.11 -0.94
N GLY A 144 -0.09 -20.37 -0.49
CA GLY A 144 0.10 -19.08 0.17
C GLY A 144 0.62 -17.97 -0.75
N VAL A 145 0.51 -18.15 -2.08
CA VAL A 145 0.86 -17.16 -3.09
C VAL A 145 -0.36 -16.81 -3.91
N VAL A 146 -0.61 -15.51 -4.08
CA VAL A 146 -1.71 -14.99 -4.87
C VAL A 146 -1.22 -13.96 -5.88
N ALA A 147 -1.93 -13.80 -6.99
CA ALA A 147 -1.60 -12.79 -7.98
C ALA A 147 -2.83 -12.19 -8.67
N SER A 148 -2.65 -11.00 -9.22
CA SER A 148 -3.59 -10.31 -10.11
C SER A 148 -2.83 -9.58 -11.20
N SER A 149 -3.38 -9.55 -12.41
CA SER A 149 -2.96 -8.60 -13.42
C SER A 149 -3.44 -7.19 -13.06
N TRP A 150 -2.62 -6.19 -13.36
CA TRP A 150 -2.92 -4.78 -13.13
C TRP A 150 -2.53 -3.94 -14.35
N VAL A 151 -3.44 -3.09 -14.78
CA VAL A 151 -3.19 -2.04 -15.78
C VAL A 151 -3.66 -0.74 -15.13
N PRO A 152 -2.73 0.08 -14.59
CA PRO A 152 -3.08 1.34 -13.97
C PRO A 152 -3.78 2.27 -14.96
N THR A 153 -4.73 3.07 -14.47
CA THR A 153 -5.42 4.07 -15.27
C THR A 153 -4.80 5.46 -15.09
N ALA A 154 -5.11 6.39 -15.99
CA ALA A 154 -4.58 7.74 -15.93
C ALA A 154 -5.01 8.52 -14.66
N GLU A 155 -6.07 8.10 -13.98
CA GLU A 155 -6.50 8.71 -12.71
C GLU A 155 -5.53 8.48 -11.53
N PHE A 156 -4.57 7.54 -11.68
CA PHE A 156 -3.56 7.23 -10.66
C PHE A 156 -2.27 8.04 -10.83
N LEU A 157 -2.16 8.83 -11.90
CA LEU A 157 -0.94 9.58 -12.20
C LEU A 157 -0.73 10.73 -11.22
N ASN A 158 0.53 10.91 -10.83
CA ASN A 158 1.01 12.09 -10.15
C ASN A 158 1.43 13.19 -11.15
N GLU A 159 1.91 14.32 -10.65
CA GLU A 159 2.38 15.45 -11.47
C GLU A 159 3.60 15.12 -12.34
N GLU A 160 4.37 14.09 -11.99
CA GLU A 160 5.55 13.61 -12.70
C GLU A 160 5.20 12.62 -13.82
N GLY A 161 3.92 12.24 -13.95
CA GLY A 161 3.41 11.32 -14.99
C GLY A 161 3.56 9.84 -14.67
N GLY A 162 4.04 9.49 -13.48
CA GLY A 162 4.03 8.13 -12.94
C GLY A 162 2.81 7.88 -12.05
N VAL A 163 2.53 6.62 -11.73
CA VAL A 163 1.52 6.25 -10.73
C VAL A 163 1.95 6.75 -9.36
N GLY A 164 1.07 7.45 -8.65
CA GLY A 164 1.36 7.99 -7.33
C GLY A 164 1.64 6.92 -6.28
N PRO A 165 2.55 7.18 -5.32
CA PRO A 165 2.89 6.23 -4.25
C PRO A 165 1.67 5.72 -3.48
N GLU A 166 0.63 6.52 -3.30
CA GLU A 166 -0.62 6.13 -2.65
C GLU A 166 -1.34 5.00 -3.38
N PHE A 167 -1.31 4.97 -4.71
CA PHE A 167 -1.92 3.90 -5.51
C PHE A 167 -1.02 2.67 -5.60
N ILE A 168 0.31 2.86 -5.64
CA ILE A 168 1.28 1.76 -5.62
C ILE A 168 1.18 1.01 -4.29
N CYS A 169 1.21 1.72 -3.16
CA CYS A 169 1.07 1.09 -1.84
C CYS A 169 -0.32 0.49 -1.62
N ALA A 170 -1.38 1.07 -2.21
CA ALA A 170 -2.70 0.46 -2.23
C ALA A 170 -2.68 -0.88 -2.99
N ALA A 171 -1.99 -0.96 -4.14
CA ALA A 171 -1.83 -2.21 -4.88
C ALA A 171 -1.04 -3.27 -4.09
N LEU A 172 -0.09 -2.87 -3.26
CA LEU A 172 0.71 -3.74 -2.39
C LEU A 172 -0.02 -4.16 -1.09
N ASP A 173 -1.18 -3.59 -0.77
CA ASP A 173 -1.92 -3.82 0.48
C ASP A 173 -2.70 -5.14 0.47
N CYS A 174 -3.84 -5.18 -0.20
CA CYS A 174 -4.78 -6.31 -0.16
C CYS A 174 -4.22 -7.66 -0.63
N PRO A 175 -3.32 -7.74 -1.64
CA PRO A 175 -2.74 -9.03 -2.03
C PRO A 175 -2.07 -9.77 -0.89
N GLY A 176 -1.40 -9.05 0.03
CA GLY A 176 -0.82 -9.63 1.22
C GLY A 176 -1.85 -10.27 2.14
N ALA A 177 -2.97 -9.59 2.42
CA ALA A 177 -4.07 -10.16 3.21
C ALA A 177 -4.63 -11.43 2.58
N TRP A 178 -4.85 -11.42 1.26
CA TRP A 178 -5.40 -12.58 0.55
C TRP A 178 -4.44 -13.76 0.52
N ALA A 179 -3.12 -13.52 0.45
CA ALA A 179 -2.11 -14.58 0.60
C ALA A 179 -2.16 -15.22 1.99
N LEU A 180 -2.32 -14.43 3.05
CA LEU A 180 -2.45 -14.89 4.41
C LEU A 180 -3.75 -15.68 4.64
N ILE A 181 -4.87 -15.21 4.10
CA ILE A 181 -6.15 -15.91 4.13
C ILE A 181 -6.03 -17.26 3.41
N ALA A 182 -5.45 -17.28 2.21
CA ALA A 182 -5.24 -18.50 1.44
C ALA A 182 -4.33 -19.52 2.16
N ARG A 183 -3.29 -19.04 2.86
CA ARG A 183 -2.31 -19.91 3.53
C ARG A 183 -2.79 -20.44 4.88
N TYR A 184 -3.49 -19.62 5.66
CA TYR A 184 -3.79 -19.92 7.07
C TYR A 184 -5.30 -20.08 7.34
N GLY A 185 -6.16 -19.95 6.34
CA GLY A 185 -7.62 -20.05 6.53
C GLY A 185 -8.15 -19.00 7.52
N ILE A 186 -7.60 -17.76 7.48
CA ILE A 186 -8.01 -16.73 8.43
C ILE A 186 -9.45 -16.32 8.16
N GLU A 187 -10.30 -16.48 9.16
CA GLU A 187 -11.69 -16.03 9.12
C GLU A 187 -11.85 -14.69 9.85
N GLY A 188 -12.82 -13.90 9.39
CA GLY A 188 -13.15 -12.62 10.01
C GLY A 188 -12.33 -11.44 9.50
N PRO A 189 -12.51 -10.26 10.11
CA PRO A 189 -11.88 -9.03 9.66
C PRO A 189 -10.38 -9.00 9.97
N PHE A 190 -9.60 -8.54 8.99
CA PHE A 190 -8.16 -8.50 9.01
C PHE A 190 -7.70 -7.15 8.46
N VAL A 191 -6.89 -6.41 9.21
CA VAL A 191 -6.51 -5.04 8.88
C VAL A 191 -4.99 -4.87 8.84
N LEU A 192 -4.53 -3.98 7.97
CA LEU A 192 -3.12 -3.60 7.92
C LEU A 192 -2.73 -2.87 9.20
N GLY A 193 -1.67 -3.34 9.86
CA GLY A 193 -1.09 -2.69 11.04
C GLY A 193 0.21 -1.95 10.73
N ARG A 194 1.05 -2.53 9.86
CA ARG A 194 2.32 -1.94 9.44
C ARG A 194 2.67 -2.37 8.02
N MET A 195 3.29 -1.47 7.27
CA MET A 195 3.88 -1.77 5.97
C MET A 195 5.23 -1.04 5.86
N THR A 196 6.27 -1.79 5.48
CA THR A 196 7.53 -1.24 4.97
C THR A 196 7.54 -1.46 3.46
N TYR A 197 7.72 -0.42 2.68
CA TYR A 197 7.72 -0.52 1.22
C TYR A 197 8.97 0.09 0.61
N ARG A 198 9.28 -0.35 -0.62
CA ARG A 198 10.32 0.20 -1.49
C ARG A 198 9.76 0.41 -2.91
N LEU A 199 10.05 1.57 -3.49
CA LEU A 199 9.72 1.91 -4.87
C LEU A 199 11.01 1.91 -5.69
N ASP A 200 11.17 0.90 -6.56
CA ASP A 200 12.41 0.66 -7.32
C ASP A 200 12.38 1.30 -8.70
N LYS A 201 11.19 1.31 -9.34
CA LYS A 201 10.99 1.84 -10.70
C LYS A 201 9.66 2.57 -10.80
N PRO A 202 9.54 3.57 -11.68
CA PRO A 202 8.26 4.21 -11.97
C PRO A 202 7.29 3.20 -12.61
N ILE A 203 6.01 3.35 -12.27
CA ILE A 203 4.89 2.59 -12.82
C ILE A 203 4.05 3.55 -13.65
N TYR A 204 3.65 3.16 -14.87
CA TYR A 204 2.95 4.03 -15.82
C TYR A 204 1.54 3.54 -16.13
N ALA A 205 0.63 4.48 -16.41
CA ALA A 205 -0.73 4.16 -16.81
C ALA A 205 -0.76 3.50 -18.20
N GLY A 206 -1.66 2.52 -18.37
CA GLY A 206 -1.84 1.78 -19.62
C GLY A 206 -0.86 0.62 -19.83
N GLU A 207 0.22 0.52 -19.06
CA GLU A 207 1.17 -0.58 -19.10
C GLU A 207 0.69 -1.78 -18.29
N ARG A 208 1.26 -2.95 -18.56
CA ARG A 208 0.87 -4.22 -17.93
C ARG A 208 1.79 -4.56 -16.77
N TYR A 209 1.20 -4.78 -15.60
CA TYR A 209 1.91 -5.19 -14.39
C TYR A 209 1.27 -6.42 -13.78
N VAL A 210 2.06 -7.15 -13.02
CA VAL A 210 1.61 -8.23 -12.14
C VAL A 210 1.76 -7.78 -10.70
N VAL A 211 0.71 -7.95 -9.91
CA VAL A 211 0.77 -7.74 -8.45
C VAL A 211 0.69 -9.10 -7.78
N MET A 212 1.70 -9.43 -6.98
CA MET A 212 1.76 -10.68 -6.22
C MET A 212 1.76 -10.40 -4.71
N GLY A 213 1.24 -11.38 -3.96
CA GLY A 213 1.37 -11.42 -2.50
C GLY A 213 1.69 -12.83 -2.04
N TRP A 214 2.50 -12.96 -0.99
CA TRP A 214 2.88 -14.25 -0.40
C TRP A 214 2.92 -14.20 1.12
N ALA A 215 2.56 -15.33 1.75
CA ALA A 215 2.57 -15.48 3.19
C ALA A 215 3.98 -15.77 3.70
N LEU A 216 4.40 -15.07 4.76
CA LEU A 216 5.70 -15.25 5.42
C LEU A 216 5.58 -15.95 6.77
N GLY A 217 4.50 -15.69 7.54
CA GLY A 217 4.34 -16.25 8.87
C GLY A 217 3.09 -15.78 9.60
N ARG A 218 2.80 -16.39 10.74
CA ARG A 218 1.70 -15.98 11.64
C ARG A 218 2.10 -16.21 13.09
N GLU A 219 1.81 -15.22 13.94
CA GLU A 219 2.00 -15.25 15.40
C GLU A 219 0.75 -14.68 16.10
N GLY A 220 -0.07 -15.57 16.65
CA GLY A 220 -1.32 -15.18 17.30
C GLY A 220 -2.25 -14.42 16.36
N ARG A 221 -2.56 -13.17 16.69
CA ARG A 221 -3.38 -12.27 15.86
C ARG A 221 -2.61 -11.56 14.75
N LYS A 222 -1.28 -11.63 14.74
CA LYS A 222 -0.43 -11.01 13.72
C LYS A 222 -0.09 -12.03 12.66
N ALA A 223 -0.09 -11.60 11.40
CA ALA A 223 0.42 -12.38 10.29
C ALA A 223 1.27 -11.48 9.37
N PHE A 224 2.27 -12.07 8.73
CA PHE A 224 3.31 -11.39 7.98
C PHE A 224 3.26 -11.84 6.52
N CYS A 225 3.38 -10.89 5.61
CA CYS A 225 3.37 -11.15 4.17
C CYS A 225 4.36 -10.25 3.45
N GLY A 226 4.76 -10.71 2.27
CA GLY A 226 5.39 -9.89 1.25
C GLY A 226 4.43 -9.63 0.10
N THR A 227 4.62 -8.51 -0.59
CA THR A 227 3.92 -8.16 -1.83
C THR A 227 4.87 -7.45 -2.79
N ALA A 228 4.65 -7.60 -4.10
CA ALA A 228 5.43 -6.89 -5.11
C ALA A 228 4.62 -6.59 -6.37
N VAL A 229 5.04 -5.56 -7.08
CA VAL A 229 4.59 -5.20 -8.43
C VAL A 229 5.73 -5.48 -9.41
N TYR A 230 5.43 -6.22 -10.47
CA TYR A 230 6.37 -6.59 -11.52
C TYR A 230 5.94 -5.97 -12.85
N ASP A 231 6.93 -5.51 -13.63
CA ASP A 231 6.71 -5.07 -15.01
C ASP A 231 6.53 -6.27 -15.99
N ALA A 232 6.36 -5.98 -17.28
CA ALA A 232 6.15 -6.98 -18.30
C ALA A 232 7.38 -7.90 -18.51
N GLU A 233 8.56 -7.45 -18.13
CA GLU A 233 9.84 -8.18 -18.18
C GLU A 233 10.08 -9.00 -16.91
N GLY A 234 9.15 -8.98 -15.93
CA GLY A 234 9.27 -9.67 -14.65
C GLY A 234 10.20 -8.97 -13.65
N GLN A 235 10.56 -7.71 -13.90
CA GLN A 235 11.39 -6.94 -12.97
C GLN A 235 10.53 -6.29 -11.90
N VAL A 236 11.03 -6.27 -10.67
CA VAL A 236 10.35 -5.62 -9.55
C VAL A 236 10.34 -4.11 -9.74
N CYS A 237 9.15 -3.51 -9.68
CA CYS A 237 8.94 -2.06 -9.68
C CYS A 237 8.73 -1.50 -8.28
N ALA A 238 8.07 -2.28 -7.42
CA ALA A 238 7.83 -1.93 -6.02
C ALA A 238 7.65 -3.20 -5.20
N ALA A 239 8.04 -3.17 -3.93
CA ALA A 239 7.84 -4.26 -3.00
C ALA A 239 7.45 -3.76 -1.61
N ALA A 240 6.76 -4.60 -0.82
CA ALA A 240 6.44 -4.30 0.56
C ALA A 240 6.40 -5.55 1.43
N GLY A 241 6.88 -5.39 2.67
CA GLY A 241 6.66 -6.31 3.78
C GLY A 241 5.59 -5.75 4.70
N ALA A 242 4.60 -6.56 5.10
CA ALA A 242 3.50 -6.06 5.89
C ALA A 242 3.14 -6.97 7.08
N THR A 243 2.70 -6.32 8.16
CA THR A 243 2.09 -6.97 9.33
C THR A 243 0.58 -6.69 9.31
N TRP A 244 -0.19 -7.75 9.25
CA TRP A 244 -1.64 -7.73 9.33
C TRP A 244 -2.12 -8.16 10.70
N ILE A 245 -3.24 -7.62 11.15
CA ILE A 245 -3.79 -7.86 12.49
C ILE A 245 -5.24 -8.35 12.36
N GLN A 246 -5.49 -9.55 12.89
CA GLN A 246 -6.85 -10.06 13.01
C GLN A 246 -7.55 -9.29 14.13
N ILE A 247 -8.69 -8.68 13.78
CA ILE A 247 -9.58 -8.00 14.71
C ILE A 247 -10.88 -8.81 14.83
N GLY A 248 -11.31 -9.05 16.03
CA GLY A 248 -12.52 -9.84 16.30
C GLY A 248 -13.05 -9.53 17.66
#